data_eac97aae0583a153ab3b71a10e633898
#
_entry.id   eac97aae0583a153ab3b71a10e633898
#
_cell.length_a   1.000
_cell.length_b   1.000
_cell.length_c   1.000
_cell.angle_alpha   90.00
_cell.angle_beta   90.00
_cell.angle_gamma   90.00
#
_symmetry.space_group_name_H-M   'P 1'
#
loop_
_entity.id
_entity.type
_entity.pdbx_description
1 polymer ?
#
loop_
_entity_poly.entity_id
_entity_poly.type
_entity_poly.pdbx_seq_one_letter_code
_entity_poly.pdbx_strand_id
1 'polypeptide(L)'
;MTSRLVLGTANYGRLAQVEVDRLLGTALELGLDKIDTAHRYENSEKKIGVFLKTHDNFSINTKACPQGPENFTPTGIRLSVEESLRRLKIERLGTLFVHSLPVRYLTSETIETMMSLKKEGKIKRIGYSGDGTDLSSAIGISVFDDFQFTMNIIDQSNSKYINRISNGADVYFKLIMAQAVWKNLEWKMRMKSYNGVRFFFNKSPVSESWSDYSSRFNRMRSEIKEGNFAVSFLRFGLFSGLANQFAILGTNNPKHIWEAVQIESDKLNPEALNIYRYEELYTRKSLPEWGAHIG
;
A
#
# COMPACT_ATOMS: atom_id res chain seq x y z
N MET A 1 -17.95 12.32 -4.33
CA MET A 1 -16.54 12.32 -3.86
C MET A 1 -15.92 11.03 -4.30
N THR A 2 -14.70 11.04 -4.85
CA THR A 2 -13.94 9.82 -5.11
C THR A 2 -13.54 9.17 -3.79
N SER A 3 -13.68 7.84 -3.69
CA SER A 3 -13.28 7.10 -2.49
C SER A 3 -11.79 7.29 -2.17
N ARG A 4 -11.45 7.40 -0.90
CA ARG A 4 -10.07 7.36 -0.40
C ARG A 4 -9.55 5.93 -0.22
N LEU A 5 -10.42 4.94 -0.34
CA LEU A 5 -10.04 3.53 -0.30
C LEU A 5 -9.43 3.11 -1.62
N VAL A 6 -8.34 2.35 -1.53
CA VAL A 6 -7.70 1.67 -2.67
C VAL A 6 -7.69 0.18 -2.37
N LEU A 7 -8.14 -0.65 -3.31
CA LEU A 7 -8.14 -2.09 -3.12
C LEU A 7 -6.73 -2.66 -3.32
N GLY A 8 -6.14 -3.17 -2.24
CA GLY A 8 -4.83 -3.82 -2.24
C GLY A 8 -4.94 -5.30 -2.60
N THR A 9 -4.18 -5.74 -3.60
CA THR A 9 -4.34 -7.06 -4.23
C THR A 9 -3.16 -8.01 -4.03
N ALA A 10 -2.32 -7.78 -3.03
CA ALA A 10 -1.10 -8.58 -2.79
C ALA A 10 -1.35 -10.11 -2.70
N ASN A 11 -2.52 -10.53 -2.25
CA ASN A 11 -2.90 -11.93 -2.10
C ASN A 11 -3.73 -12.49 -3.27
N TYR A 12 -4.15 -11.67 -4.24
CA TYR A 12 -5.08 -12.09 -5.30
C TYR A 12 -4.49 -13.13 -6.24
N GLY A 13 -3.17 -13.15 -6.39
CA GLY A 13 -2.48 -14.17 -7.16
C GLY A 13 -2.79 -15.62 -6.71
N ARG A 14 -3.15 -15.81 -5.44
CA ARG A 14 -3.42 -17.13 -4.82
C ARG A 14 -4.89 -17.52 -4.78
N LEU A 15 -5.80 -16.56 -4.95
CA LEU A 15 -7.24 -16.82 -4.94
C LEU A 15 -7.70 -17.47 -6.25
N ALA A 16 -8.84 -18.17 -6.24
CA ALA A 16 -9.48 -18.56 -7.48
C ALA A 16 -9.99 -17.34 -8.25
N GLN A 17 -10.11 -17.44 -9.60
CA GLN A 17 -10.57 -16.30 -10.42
C GLN A 17 -11.94 -15.77 -9.95
N VAL A 18 -12.89 -16.67 -9.65
CA VAL A 18 -14.23 -16.32 -9.19
C VAL A 18 -14.21 -15.51 -7.87
N GLU A 19 -13.23 -15.76 -7.00
CA GLU A 19 -13.07 -15.00 -5.75
C GLU A 19 -12.55 -13.59 -6.05
N VAL A 20 -11.60 -13.48 -6.98
CA VAL A 20 -11.07 -12.18 -7.44
C VAL A 20 -12.18 -11.37 -8.12
N ASP A 21 -12.96 -12.00 -9.00
CA ASP A 21 -14.07 -11.34 -9.70
C ASP A 21 -15.13 -10.82 -8.70
N ARG A 22 -15.44 -11.62 -7.66
CA ARG A 22 -16.37 -11.18 -6.61
C ARG A 22 -15.82 -10.01 -5.80
N LEU A 23 -14.54 -10.00 -5.47
CA LEU A 23 -13.91 -8.90 -4.71
C LEU A 23 -13.88 -7.62 -5.54
N LEU A 24 -13.48 -7.72 -6.81
CA LEU A 24 -13.43 -6.58 -7.73
C LEU A 24 -14.83 -6.06 -8.07
N GLY A 25 -15.80 -6.95 -8.29
CA GLY A 25 -17.20 -6.59 -8.50
C GLY A 25 -17.79 -5.85 -7.30
N THR A 26 -17.58 -6.38 -6.08
CA THR A 26 -18.00 -5.68 -4.86
C THR A 26 -17.35 -4.30 -4.70
N ALA A 27 -16.07 -4.18 -5.00
CA ALA A 27 -15.38 -2.88 -4.95
C ALA A 27 -15.98 -1.87 -5.94
N LEU A 28 -16.25 -2.32 -7.16
CA LEU A 28 -16.86 -1.50 -8.20
C LEU A 28 -18.29 -1.06 -7.83
N GLU A 29 -19.12 -1.98 -7.36
CA GLU A 29 -20.49 -1.71 -6.90
C GLU A 29 -20.52 -0.69 -5.75
N LEU A 30 -19.51 -0.70 -4.90
CA LEU A 30 -19.36 0.22 -3.77
C LEU A 30 -18.62 1.53 -4.14
N GLY A 31 -18.29 1.74 -5.41
CA GLY A 31 -17.71 2.99 -5.91
C GLY A 31 -16.20 3.14 -5.67
N LEU A 32 -15.48 2.06 -5.38
CA LEU A 32 -14.02 2.08 -5.40
C LEU A 32 -13.54 2.12 -6.86
N ASP A 33 -12.70 3.07 -7.17
CA ASP A 33 -12.17 3.30 -8.52
C ASP A 33 -10.66 3.06 -8.65
N LYS A 34 -9.99 2.64 -7.57
CA LYS A 34 -8.53 2.44 -7.54
C LYS A 34 -8.13 1.05 -7.04
N ILE A 35 -7.18 0.46 -7.75
CA ILE A 35 -6.54 -0.81 -7.37
C ILE A 35 -5.04 -0.59 -7.20
N ASP A 36 -4.46 -1.14 -6.13
CA ASP A 36 -3.02 -1.27 -5.91
C ASP A 36 -2.58 -2.72 -6.09
N THR A 37 -1.72 -2.95 -7.05
CA THR A 37 -1.10 -4.25 -7.34
C THR A 37 0.43 -4.11 -7.46
N ALA A 38 1.11 -5.16 -7.88
CA ALA A 38 2.51 -5.13 -8.25
C ALA A 38 2.84 -6.26 -9.22
N HIS A 39 3.80 -6.01 -10.09
CA HIS A 39 4.37 -7.02 -11.00
C HIS A 39 4.80 -8.30 -10.26
N ARG A 40 5.29 -8.17 -9.02
CA ARG A 40 5.75 -9.29 -8.18
C ARG A 40 4.65 -10.01 -7.40
N TYR A 41 3.38 -9.61 -7.49
CA TYR A 41 2.28 -10.26 -6.77
C TYR A 41 1.76 -11.50 -7.51
N GLU A 42 2.66 -12.41 -7.85
CA GLU A 42 2.35 -13.69 -8.53
C GLU A 42 1.43 -13.47 -9.77
N ASN A 43 0.26 -14.08 -9.77
CA ASN A 43 -0.73 -13.96 -10.85
C ASN A 43 -1.76 -12.83 -10.63
N SER A 44 -1.55 -11.93 -9.66
CA SER A 44 -2.52 -10.87 -9.34
C SER A 44 -2.88 -10.02 -10.55
N GLU A 45 -1.88 -9.47 -11.27
CA GLU A 45 -2.12 -8.66 -12.47
C GLU A 45 -2.89 -9.43 -13.57
N LYS A 46 -2.59 -10.72 -13.77
CA LYS A 46 -3.29 -11.55 -14.76
C LYS A 46 -4.77 -11.72 -14.40
N LYS A 47 -5.07 -11.98 -13.12
CA LYS A 47 -6.44 -12.19 -12.64
C LYS A 47 -7.25 -10.90 -12.65
N ILE A 48 -6.64 -9.78 -12.27
CA ILE A 48 -7.24 -8.46 -12.43
C ILE A 48 -7.53 -8.19 -13.91
N GLY A 49 -6.58 -8.49 -14.82
CA GLY A 49 -6.75 -8.31 -16.25
C GLY A 49 -7.83 -9.21 -16.88
N VAL A 50 -8.19 -10.34 -16.27
CA VAL A 50 -9.37 -11.12 -16.70
C VAL A 50 -10.65 -10.35 -16.40
N PHE A 51 -10.77 -9.77 -15.21
CA PHE A 51 -11.92 -8.97 -14.81
C PHE A 51 -12.05 -7.70 -15.65
N LEU A 52 -10.95 -7.00 -15.90
CA LEU A 52 -10.92 -5.72 -16.63
C LEU A 52 -11.32 -5.82 -18.10
N LYS A 53 -11.39 -7.03 -18.69
CA LYS A 53 -11.92 -7.22 -20.05
C LYS A 53 -13.35 -6.71 -20.24
N THR A 54 -14.13 -6.72 -19.19
CA THR A 54 -15.55 -6.36 -19.18
C THR A 54 -15.86 -5.18 -18.27
N HIS A 55 -14.84 -4.64 -17.54
CA HIS A 55 -14.99 -3.60 -16.56
C HIS A 55 -13.76 -2.68 -16.58
N ASP A 56 -13.81 -1.58 -17.26
CA ASP A 56 -12.68 -0.64 -17.45
C ASP A 56 -12.62 0.54 -16.47
N ASN A 57 -13.38 0.47 -15.38
CA ASN A 57 -13.64 1.59 -14.48
C ASN A 57 -12.56 1.81 -13.39
N PHE A 58 -11.51 0.99 -13.36
CA PHE A 58 -10.46 1.12 -12.35
C PHE A 58 -9.21 1.84 -12.85
N SER A 59 -8.71 2.77 -12.04
CA SER A 59 -7.34 3.26 -12.14
C SER A 59 -6.39 2.26 -11.45
N ILE A 60 -5.46 1.68 -12.20
CA ILE A 60 -4.57 0.64 -11.70
C ILE A 60 -3.20 1.22 -11.37
N ASN A 61 -2.84 1.17 -10.10
CA ASN A 61 -1.49 1.43 -9.65
C ASN A 61 -0.72 0.11 -9.57
N THR A 62 0.47 0.06 -10.14
CA THR A 62 1.36 -1.11 -10.04
C THR A 62 2.78 -0.67 -9.71
N LYS A 63 3.65 -1.63 -9.52
CA LYS A 63 5.01 -1.36 -9.05
C LYS A 63 6.01 -2.01 -9.99
N ALA A 64 6.89 -1.19 -10.57
CA ALA A 64 8.04 -1.69 -11.30
C ALA A 64 9.05 -2.25 -10.28
N CYS A 65 9.32 -3.51 -10.37
CA CYS A 65 10.45 -4.10 -9.69
C CYS A 65 10.88 -5.36 -10.45
N PRO A 66 11.86 -5.23 -11.35
CA PRO A 66 12.59 -6.38 -11.83
C PRO A 66 13.18 -7.13 -10.61
N GLN A 67 13.48 -8.39 -10.78
CA GLN A 67 14.05 -9.22 -9.72
C GLN A 67 15.43 -8.67 -9.32
N GLY A 68 15.52 -8.05 -8.15
CA GLY A 68 16.74 -7.46 -7.61
C GLY A 68 17.07 -6.05 -8.14
N PRO A 69 17.86 -5.28 -7.35
CA PRO A 69 18.26 -3.92 -7.73
C PRO A 69 19.07 -3.86 -9.02
N GLU A 70 19.87 -4.89 -9.31
CA GLU A 70 20.70 -5.02 -10.51
C GLU A 70 19.87 -5.06 -11.81
N ASN A 71 18.61 -5.44 -11.71
CA ASN A 71 17.68 -5.48 -12.85
C ASN A 71 16.85 -4.19 -12.99
N PHE A 72 17.03 -3.22 -12.09
CA PHE A 72 16.37 -1.91 -12.20
C PHE A 72 17.13 -1.04 -13.20
N THR A 73 17.09 -1.46 -14.45
CA THR A 73 17.72 -0.82 -15.61
C THR A 73 16.66 -0.20 -16.52
N PRO A 74 17.01 0.71 -17.43
CA PRO A 74 16.10 1.26 -18.44
C PRO A 74 15.29 0.17 -19.16
N THR A 75 15.98 -0.86 -19.64
CA THR A 75 15.33 -2.00 -20.34
C THR A 75 14.44 -2.80 -19.39
N GLY A 76 14.91 -3.10 -18.17
CA GLY A 76 14.15 -3.85 -17.17
C GLY A 76 12.86 -3.14 -16.74
N ILE A 77 12.91 -1.81 -16.56
CA ILE A 77 11.74 -0.98 -16.24
C ILE A 77 10.73 -1.04 -17.40
N ARG A 78 11.18 -0.83 -18.64
CA ARG A 78 10.32 -0.83 -19.81
C ARG A 78 9.63 -2.19 -20.00
N LEU A 79 10.38 -3.28 -19.96
CA LEU A 79 9.83 -4.63 -20.04
C LEU A 79 8.82 -4.92 -18.94
N SER A 80 9.11 -4.52 -17.70
CA SER A 80 8.20 -4.67 -16.56
C SER A 80 6.87 -3.94 -16.78
N VAL A 81 6.90 -2.71 -17.29
CA VAL A 81 5.70 -1.92 -17.58
C VAL A 81 4.90 -2.55 -18.72
N GLU A 82 5.54 -2.93 -19.81
CA GLU A 82 4.87 -3.55 -20.97
C GLU A 82 4.23 -4.89 -20.58
N GLU A 83 4.91 -5.68 -19.77
CA GLU A 83 4.35 -6.92 -19.26
C GLU A 83 3.17 -6.69 -18.31
N SER A 84 3.24 -5.69 -17.43
CA SER A 84 2.13 -5.31 -16.55
C SER A 84 0.91 -4.87 -17.36
N LEU A 85 1.08 -4.00 -18.36
CA LEU A 85 0.00 -3.58 -19.27
C LEU A 85 -0.65 -4.78 -19.99
N ARG A 86 0.19 -5.70 -20.52
CA ARG A 86 -0.27 -6.93 -21.18
C ARG A 86 -1.03 -7.86 -20.23
N ARG A 87 -0.55 -8.05 -18.98
CA ARG A 87 -1.21 -8.89 -17.97
C ARG A 87 -2.54 -8.29 -17.53
N LEU A 88 -2.56 -7.00 -17.27
CA LEU A 88 -3.73 -6.23 -16.85
C LEU A 88 -4.71 -5.97 -18.00
N LYS A 89 -4.27 -6.12 -19.27
CA LYS A 89 -5.07 -5.86 -20.48
C LYS A 89 -5.60 -4.43 -20.55
N ILE A 90 -4.77 -3.50 -20.16
CA ILE A 90 -5.02 -2.06 -20.22
C ILE A 90 -3.91 -1.36 -21.00
N GLU A 91 -4.19 -0.18 -21.52
CA GLU A 91 -3.24 0.59 -22.31
C GLU A 91 -2.41 1.54 -21.43
N ARG A 92 -2.91 1.90 -20.24
CA ARG A 92 -2.28 2.88 -19.38
C ARG A 92 -2.45 2.54 -17.90
N LEU A 93 -1.36 2.63 -17.15
CA LEU A 93 -1.36 2.57 -15.68
C LEU A 93 -1.75 3.93 -15.07
N GLY A 94 -2.33 3.91 -13.89
CA GLY A 94 -2.50 5.08 -13.03
C GLY A 94 -1.13 5.57 -12.55
N THR A 95 -0.64 5.03 -11.45
CA THR A 95 0.71 5.31 -10.96
C THR A 95 1.60 4.09 -11.10
N LEU A 96 2.81 4.29 -11.67
CA LEU A 96 3.89 3.33 -11.60
C LEU A 96 4.78 3.66 -10.41
N PHE A 97 4.78 2.82 -9.39
CA PHE A 97 5.68 2.98 -8.25
C PHE A 97 7.01 2.27 -8.44
N VAL A 98 8.09 2.88 -8.01
CA VAL A 98 9.36 2.20 -7.71
C VAL A 98 9.14 1.38 -6.43
N HIS A 99 9.37 0.05 -6.47
CA HIS A 99 8.96 -0.88 -5.42
C HIS A 99 10.05 -1.16 -4.40
N SER A 100 10.09 -0.40 -3.30
CA SER A 100 11.01 -0.62 -2.17
C SER A 100 12.49 -0.72 -2.58
N LEU A 101 12.84 -0.02 -3.66
CA LEU A 101 14.22 0.04 -4.15
C LEU A 101 14.94 1.18 -3.43
N PRO A 102 16.12 0.95 -2.82
CA PRO A 102 16.91 2.03 -2.26
C PRO A 102 17.23 3.10 -3.30
N VAL A 103 17.08 4.37 -2.92
CA VAL A 103 17.21 5.53 -3.83
C VAL A 103 18.57 5.56 -4.54
N ARG A 104 19.62 5.01 -3.93
CA ARG A 104 20.96 4.91 -4.55
C ARG A 104 21.01 4.13 -5.87
N TYR A 105 19.98 3.34 -6.19
CA TYR A 105 19.86 2.61 -7.46
C TYR A 105 19.07 3.37 -8.53
N LEU A 106 18.54 4.54 -8.21
CA LEU A 106 17.91 5.43 -9.19
C LEU A 106 18.99 6.19 -9.94
N THR A 107 19.23 5.82 -11.18
CA THR A 107 20.15 6.55 -12.06
C THR A 107 19.39 7.54 -12.95
N SER A 108 20.11 8.48 -13.58
CA SER A 108 19.51 9.42 -14.54
C SER A 108 18.76 8.69 -15.64
N GLU A 109 19.33 7.60 -16.16
CA GLU A 109 18.76 6.82 -17.26
C GLU A 109 17.47 6.10 -16.84
N THR A 110 17.40 5.61 -15.59
CA THR A 110 16.18 4.98 -15.08
C THR A 110 15.06 6.01 -14.86
N ILE A 111 15.39 7.19 -14.39
CA ILE A 111 14.46 8.32 -14.26
C ILE A 111 13.96 8.77 -15.64
N GLU A 112 14.85 8.98 -16.60
CA GLU A 112 14.51 9.35 -17.98
C GLU A 112 13.60 8.30 -18.62
N THR A 113 13.85 7.02 -18.37
CA THR A 113 13.00 5.93 -18.86
C THR A 113 11.58 6.01 -18.31
N MET A 114 11.41 6.27 -17.02
CA MET A 114 10.07 6.46 -16.43
C MET A 114 9.38 7.70 -16.98
N MET A 115 10.11 8.80 -17.19
CA MET A 115 9.58 10.00 -17.83
C MET A 115 9.17 9.76 -19.29
N SER A 116 9.96 8.97 -20.04
CA SER A 116 9.60 8.56 -21.41
C SER A 116 8.32 7.74 -21.44
N LEU A 117 8.16 6.75 -20.54
CA LEU A 117 6.94 5.96 -20.42
C LEU A 117 5.71 6.83 -20.09
N LYS A 118 5.89 7.88 -19.26
CA LYS A 118 4.86 8.88 -18.97
C LYS A 118 4.50 9.70 -20.22
N LYS A 119 5.51 10.15 -20.98
CA LYS A 119 5.31 10.89 -22.23
C LYS A 119 4.65 10.01 -23.32
N GLU A 120 4.98 8.73 -23.38
CA GLU A 120 4.36 7.74 -24.27
C GLU A 120 2.90 7.42 -23.89
N GLY A 121 2.41 7.91 -22.75
CA GLY A 121 1.05 7.66 -22.28
C GLY A 121 0.85 6.28 -21.63
N LYS A 122 1.91 5.48 -21.46
CA LYS A 122 1.84 4.15 -20.83
C LYS A 122 1.59 4.21 -19.32
N ILE A 123 2.03 5.29 -18.69
CA ILE A 123 1.79 5.57 -17.26
C ILE A 123 1.31 7.02 -17.11
N LYS A 124 0.41 7.27 -16.16
CA LYS A 124 -0.10 8.61 -15.89
C LYS A 124 0.79 9.35 -14.90
N ARG A 125 1.26 8.68 -13.86
CA ARG A 125 2.03 9.25 -12.75
C ARG A 125 3.19 8.32 -12.40
N ILE A 126 4.26 8.88 -11.84
CA ILE A 126 5.43 8.18 -11.35
C ILE A 126 5.42 8.29 -9.83
N GLY A 127 5.56 7.17 -9.11
CA GLY A 127 5.55 7.16 -7.65
C GLY A 127 6.74 6.43 -7.04
N TYR A 128 6.95 6.67 -5.77
CA TYR A 128 7.90 5.93 -4.95
C TYR A 128 7.18 5.18 -3.82
N SER A 129 7.41 3.87 -3.74
CA SER A 129 6.90 3.03 -2.65
C SER A 129 8.06 2.56 -1.78
N GLY A 130 8.21 3.12 -0.60
CA GLY A 130 9.29 2.78 0.34
C GLY A 130 9.06 3.40 1.70
N ASP A 131 10.00 3.20 2.62
CA ASP A 131 9.89 3.65 4.01
C ASP A 131 11.24 4.27 4.47
N GLY A 132 11.24 4.94 5.61
CA GLY A 132 12.43 5.41 6.30
C GLY A 132 13.27 6.42 5.50
N THR A 133 14.58 6.23 5.51
CA THR A 133 15.54 7.14 4.86
C THR A 133 15.41 7.16 3.34
N ASP A 134 15.05 6.05 2.71
CA ASP A 134 14.83 6.00 1.27
C ASP A 134 13.59 6.80 0.87
N LEU A 135 12.49 6.73 1.63
CA LEU A 135 11.33 7.61 1.44
C LEU A 135 11.75 9.08 1.59
N SER A 136 12.49 9.41 2.65
CA SER A 136 13.00 10.76 2.91
C SER A 136 13.80 11.31 1.75
N SER A 137 14.64 10.48 1.14
CA SER A 137 15.46 10.83 -0.03
C SER A 137 14.61 10.97 -1.29
N ALA A 138 13.66 10.03 -1.51
CA ALA A 138 12.77 10.07 -2.68
C ALA A 138 11.89 11.32 -2.71
N ILE A 139 11.44 11.83 -1.56
CA ILE A 139 10.65 13.08 -1.47
C ILE A 139 11.42 14.28 -2.04
N GLY A 140 12.75 14.25 -2.00
CA GLY A 140 13.61 15.29 -2.61
C GLY A 140 13.80 15.17 -4.13
N ILE A 141 13.28 14.12 -4.76
CA ILE A 141 13.45 13.88 -6.20
C ILE A 141 12.19 14.31 -6.94
N SER A 142 12.29 15.33 -7.76
CA SER A 142 11.15 16.02 -8.39
C SER A 142 10.38 15.18 -9.42
N VAL A 143 10.89 14.02 -9.83
CA VAL A 143 10.22 13.13 -10.79
C VAL A 143 9.00 12.42 -10.17
N PHE A 144 8.96 12.27 -8.87
CA PHE A 144 7.89 11.55 -8.19
C PHE A 144 6.66 12.43 -7.98
N ASP A 145 5.57 12.00 -8.60
CA ASP A 145 4.24 12.61 -8.43
C ASP A 145 3.54 12.09 -7.18
N ASP A 146 3.84 10.85 -6.74
CA ASP A 146 3.12 10.13 -5.69
C ASP A 146 4.04 9.38 -4.73
N PHE A 147 3.58 9.17 -3.50
CA PHE A 147 4.33 8.42 -2.49
C PHE A 147 3.45 7.36 -1.83
N GLN A 148 4.03 6.16 -1.65
CA GLN A 148 3.38 5.05 -0.95
C GLN A 148 4.29 4.56 0.18
N PHE A 149 3.80 4.58 1.43
CA PHE A 149 4.59 4.18 2.58
C PHE A 149 3.75 3.58 3.71
N THR A 150 4.42 2.92 4.64
CA THR A 150 3.77 2.34 5.81
C THR A 150 3.26 3.43 6.74
N MET A 151 1.97 3.36 7.08
CA MET A 151 1.35 4.24 8.05
C MET A 151 0.14 3.55 8.68
N ASN A 152 0.17 3.38 9.98
CA ASN A 152 -0.95 2.88 10.78
C ASN A 152 -0.80 3.33 12.24
N ILE A 153 -1.80 3.05 13.10
CA ILE A 153 -1.81 3.51 14.48
C ILE A 153 -0.54 3.14 15.25
N ILE A 154 0.00 1.94 15.02
CA ILE A 154 1.15 1.42 15.76
C ILE A 154 2.49 1.59 15.04
N ASP A 155 2.47 2.08 13.80
CA ASP A 155 3.66 2.41 13.04
C ASP A 155 3.47 3.74 12.29
N GLN A 156 3.97 4.79 12.91
CA GLN A 156 3.92 6.17 12.40
C GLN A 156 5.34 6.69 12.10
N SER A 157 6.30 5.79 11.93
CA SER A 157 7.72 6.14 11.74
C SER A 157 7.98 7.07 10.54
N ASN A 158 7.11 7.02 9.53
CA ASN A 158 7.18 7.88 8.35
C ASN A 158 6.45 9.22 8.50
N SER A 159 5.71 9.46 9.60
CA SER A 159 4.94 10.70 9.80
C SER A 159 5.79 11.96 9.71
N LYS A 160 7.02 11.90 10.20
CA LYS A 160 8.00 12.99 10.19
C LYS A 160 8.36 13.51 8.77
N TYR A 161 8.06 12.75 7.73
CA TYR A 161 8.36 13.12 6.35
C TYR A 161 7.17 13.76 5.62
N ILE A 162 5.96 13.63 6.17
CA ILE A 162 4.70 14.03 5.51
C ILE A 162 4.70 15.51 5.12
N ASN A 163 5.14 16.38 6.01
CA ASN A 163 5.16 17.84 5.77
C ASN A 163 6.15 18.26 4.66
N ARG A 164 6.99 17.34 4.18
CA ARG A 164 7.93 17.58 3.08
C ARG A 164 7.35 17.16 1.73
N ILE A 165 6.25 16.42 1.72
CA ILE A 165 5.57 15.98 0.50
C ILE A 165 4.81 17.17 -0.08
N SER A 166 4.93 17.39 -1.39
CA SER A 166 4.25 18.48 -2.07
C SER A 166 2.72 18.36 -2.01
N ASN A 167 1.99 19.47 -1.93
CA ASN A 167 0.53 19.49 -1.85
C ASN A 167 -0.18 18.87 -3.08
N GLY A 168 0.53 18.68 -4.21
CA GLY A 168 -0.01 18.06 -5.43
C GLY A 168 0.22 16.55 -5.54
N ALA A 169 0.95 15.96 -4.59
CA ALA A 169 1.22 14.53 -4.59
C ALA A 169 0.07 13.76 -3.93
N ASP A 170 -0.28 12.60 -4.50
CA ASP A 170 -1.13 11.63 -3.85
C ASP A 170 -0.29 10.77 -2.88
N VAL A 171 -0.83 10.54 -1.69
CA VAL A 171 -0.16 9.76 -0.65
C VAL A 171 -0.96 8.48 -0.36
N TYR A 172 -0.32 7.35 -0.50
CA TYR A 172 -0.93 6.03 -0.33
C TYR A 172 -0.37 5.36 0.93
N PHE A 173 -1.22 5.17 1.93
CA PHE A 173 -0.83 4.43 3.14
C PHE A 173 -0.98 2.94 2.92
N LYS A 174 0.14 2.20 2.98
CA LYS A 174 0.16 0.74 3.01
C LYS A 174 0.18 0.22 4.45
N LEU A 175 -0.15 -1.07 4.62
CA LEU A 175 -0.20 -1.74 5.92
C LEU A 175 -1.12 -1.05 6.95
N ILE A 176 -2.14 -0.35 6.50
CA ILE A 176 -3.09 0.38 7.37
C ILE A 176 -3.70 -0.51 8.45
N MET A 177 -3.91 -1.79 8.15
CA MET A 177 -4.46 -2.79 9.09
C MET A 177 -3.37 -3.51 9.91
N ALA A 178 -2.11 -3.04 9.88
CA ALA A 178 -0.98 -3.61 10.61
C ALA A 178 -0.97 -5.15 10.63
N GLN A 179 -1.28 -5.79 9.49
CA GLN A 179 -1.38 -7.24 9.33
C GLN A 179 -2.37 -7.92 10.30
N ALA A 180 -3.36 -7.19 10.79
CA ALA A 180 -4.36 -7.66 11.74
C ALA A 180 -3.74 -8.26 13.03
N VAL A 181 -2.75 -7.58 13.59
CA VAL A 181 -2.01 -8.04 14.80
C VAL A 181 -2.88 -8.30 16.02
N TRP A 182 -4.10 -7.75 16.05
CA TRP A 182 -5.10 -8.01 17.11
C TRP A 182 -5.76 -9.38 17.02
N LYS A 183 -5.64 -10.09 15.89
CA LYS A 183 -6.14 -11.47 15.75
C LYS A 183 -5.18 -12.43 16.44
N ASN A 184 -5.73 -13.37 17.23
CA ASN A 184 -5.01 -14.24 18.16
C ASN A 184 -3.75 -14.92 17.66
N LEU A 185 -2.80 -15.19 18.58
CA LEU A 185 -1.54 -15.92 18.35
C LEU A 185 -1.73 -17.30 17.70
N GLU A 186 -2.85 -17.99 18.00
CA GLU A 186 -3.14 -19.31 17.42
C GLU A 186 -3.29 -19.29 15.90
N TRP A 187 -3.83 -18.22 15.35
CA TRP A 187 -3.91 -18.02 13.91
C TRP A 187 -2.53 -17.91 13.27
N LYS A 188 -1.56 -17.35 13.99
CA LYS A 188 -0.18 -17.18 13.56
C LYS A 188 0.60 -18.50 13.47
N MET A 189 0.36 -19.42 14.41
CA MET A 189 0.98 -20.73 14.35
C MET A 189 0.44 -21.55 13.18
N ARG A 190 -0.83 -21.39 12.82
CA ARG A 190 -1.41 -21.97 11.59
C ARG A 190 -0.78 -21.38 10.32
N MET A 191 -0.47 -20.08 10.31
CA MET A 191 0.19 -19.44 9.17
C MET A 191 1.67 -19.88 9.01
N LYS A 192 2.37 -20.19 10.09
CA LYS A 192 3.73 -20.75 10.02
C LYS A 192 3.77 -22.13 9.36
N SER A 193 2.69 -22.89 9.42
CA SER A 193 2.60 -24.22 8.78
C SER A 193 2.22 -24.15 7.29
N TYR A 194 1.81 -22.99 6.77
CA TYR A 194 1.46 -22.81 5.37
C TYR A 194 2.70 -22.42 4.57
N ASN A 195 3.31 -23.39 3.87
CA ASN A 195 4.55 -23.22 3.10
C ASN A 195 4.53 -22.07 2.07
N GLY A 196 3.35 -21.59 1.66
CA GLY A 196 3.20 -20.45 0.76
C GLY A 196 3.48 -19.07 1.40
N VAL A 197 3.34 -18.94 2.71
CA VAL A 197 3.63 -17.69 3.45
C VAL A 197 5.14 -17.52 3.65
N ARG A 198 5.90 -18.61 3.59
CA ARG A 198 7.36 -18.64 3.71
C ARG A 198 8.05 -17.77 2.66
N PHE A 199 7.47 -17.58 1.50
CA PHE A 199 8.09 -16.81 0.42
C PHE A 199 8.10 -15.30 0.70
N PHE A 200 7.08 -14.78 1.40
CA PHE A 200 7.06 -13.37 1.82
C PHE A 200 7.90 -13.10 3.06
N PHE A 201 8.21 -14.14 3.86
CA PHE A 201 8.86 -13.98 5.16
C PHE A 201 10.31 -14.48 5.22
N ASN A 202 10.80 -15.19 4.20
CA ASN A 202 12.11 -15.90 4.28
C ASN A 202 13.33 -15.10 3.81
N LYS A 203 13.18 -13.85 3.35
CA LYS A 203 14.33 -12.99 2.98
C LYS A 203 14.18 -11.53 3.36
N SER A 204 13.19 -11.22 4.16
CA SER A 204 12.94 -9.87 4.65
C SER A 204 12.85 -9.90 6.17
N PRO A 205 13.29 -8.86 6.87
CA PRO A 205 13.10 -8.68 8.32
C PRO A 205 11.63 -8.68 8.79
N VAL A 206 10.70 -9.09 7.94
CA VAL A 206 9.26 -9.16 8.22
C VAL A 206 8.93 -10.09 9.39
N SER A 207 9.73 -11.12 9.69
CA SER A 207 9.55 -11.93 10.89
C SER A 207 9.81 -11.14 12.17
N GLU A 208 10.81 -10.24 12.14
CA GLU A 208 11.09 -9.29 13.20
C GLU A 208 10.01 -8.21 13.25
N SER A 209 9.64 -7.62 12.11
CA SER A 209 8.61 -6.59 12.05
C SER A 209 7.26 -7.04 12.61
N TRP A 210 6.91 -8.33 12.40
CA TRP A 210 5.65 -8.83 12.94
C TRP A 210 5.67 -9.03 14.46
N SER A 211 6.76 -9.56 15.00
CA SER A 211 7.02 -9.64 16.45
C SER A 211 6.90 -8.25 17.09
N ASP A 212 7.44 -7.27 16.41
CA ASP A 212 7.43 -5.89 16.85
C ASP A 212 6.04 -5.24 16.74
N TYR A 213 5.30 -5.45 15.66
CA TYR A 213 3.92 -4.99 15.56
C TYR A 213 3.07 -5.58 16.68
N SER A 214 3.24 -6.87 16.98
CA SER A 214 2.55 -7.51 18.09
C SER A 214 2.92 -6.91 19.44
N SER A 215 4.20 -6.63 19.67
CA SER A 215 4.69 -6.01 20.89
C SER A 215 4.17 -4.58 21.05
N ARG A 216 4.18 -3.80 19.97
CA ARG A 216 3.64 -2.43 19.94
C ARG A 216 2.13 -2.43 20.18
N PHE A 217 1.41 -3.28 19.50
CA PHE A 217 -0.03 -3.41 19.70
C PHE A 217 -0.37 -3.75 21.14
N ASN A 218 0.33 -4.71 21.76
CA ASN A 218 0.11 -5.07 23.15
C ASN A 218 0.37 -3.91 24.12
N ARG A 219 1.33 -3.04 23.81
CA ARG A 219 1.58 -1.82 24.62
C ARG A 219 0.51 -0.75 24.44
N MET A 220 -0.01 -0.61 23.22
CA MET A 220 -0.93 0.48 22.85
C MET A 220 -2.40 0.12 22.93
N ARG A 221 -2.76 -1.18 22.99
CA ARG A 221 -4.16 -1.64 22.91
C ARG A 221 -5.09 -1.02 23.96
N SER A 222 -4.56 -0.67 25.14
CA SER A 222 -5.33 -0.02 26.20
C SER A 222 -5.63 1.46 25.91
N GLU A 223 -4.92 2.05 24.97
CA GLU A 223 -5.07 3.45 24.55
C GLU A 223 -5.99 3.59 23.32
N ILE A 224 -6.19 2.50 22.61
CA ILE A 224 -7.13 2.45 21.49
C ILE A 224 -8.54 2.33 22.06
N LYS A 225 -9.25 3.46 22.10
CA LYS A 225 -10.53 3.60 22.81
C LYS A 225 -11.73 2.90 22.16
N GLU A 226 -11.61 2.53 20.88
CA GLU A 226 -12.70 1.83 20.17
C GLU A 226 -12.64 0.33 20.46
N GLY A 227 -13.79 -0.29 20.76
CA GLY A 227 -13.91 -1.73 21.02
C GLY A 227 -13.61 -2.61 19.78
N ASN A 228 -13.49 -2.00 18.60
CA ASN A 228 -13.16 -2.67 17.35
C ASN A 228 -11.89 -2.10 16.74
N PHE A 229 -10.79 -2.80 16.94
CA PHE A 229 -9.47 -2.37 16.43
C PHE A 229 -9.43 -2.20 14.90
N ALA A 230 -10.16 -3.02 14.14
CA ALA A 230 -10.20 -2.89 12.69
C ALA A 230 -10.78 -1.53 12.27
N VAL A 231 -11.83 -1.07 12.95
CA VAL A 231 -12.45 0.24 12.73
C VAL A 231 -11.44 1.36 13.04
N SER A 232 -10.76 1.29 14.20
CA SER A 232 -9.77 2.29 14.61
C SER A 232 -8.62 2.41 13.61
N PHE A 233 -8.06 1.27 13.18
CA PHE A 233 -6.97 1.24 12.20
C PHE A 233 -7.40 1.80 10.85
N LEU A 234 -8.61 1.47 10.40
CA LEU A 234 -9.14 1.95 9.13
C LEU A 234 -9.42 3.45 9.18
N ARG A 235 -10.04 3.95 10.24
CA ARG A 235 -10.27 5.39 10.47
C ARG A 235 -8.96 6.17 10.46
N PHE A 236 -7.96 5.67 11.16
CA PHE A 236 -6.61 6.27 11.12
C PHE A 236 -6.08 6.36 9.68
N GLY A 237 -6.14 5.26 8.92
CA GLY A 237 -5.68 5.21 7.53
C GLY A 237 -6.44 6.17 6.61
N LEU A 238 -7.73 6.42 6.87
CA LEU A 238 -8.58 7.27 6.03
C LEU A 238 -8.52 8.76 6.38
N PHE A 239 -8.29 9.10 7.65
CA PHE A 239 -8.57 10.44 8.17
C PHE A 239 -7.41 11.10 8.91
N SER A 240 -6.19 10.64 8.72
CA SER A 240 -5.02 11.23 9.38
C SER A 240 -4.59 12.63 8.91
N GLY A 241 -5.43 13.31 8.13
CA GLY A 241 -5.35 14.77 7.96
C GLY A 241 -4.66 15.28 6.69
N LEU A 242 -4.25 14.41 5.76
CA LEU A 242 -3.70 14.84 4.47
C LEU A 242 -4.81 15.03 3.41
N ALA A 243 -4.70 16.06 2.59
CA ALA A 243 -5.69 16.38 1.58
C ALA A 243 -5.85 15.27 0.52
N ASN A 244 -4.74 14.74 0.02
CA ASN A 244 -4.70 13.74 -1.06
C ASN A 244 -4.24 12.38 -0.53
N GLN A 245 -4.86 11.92 0.56
CA GLN A 245 -4.52 10.66 1.22
C GLN A 245 -5.43 9.54 0.77
N PHE A 246 -4.83 8.39 0.53
CA PHE A 246 -5.50 7.13 0.19
C PHE A 246 -5.06 6.02 1.14
N ALA A 247 -6.00 5.13 1.49
CA ALA A 247 -5.78 3.99 2.36
C ALA A 247 -5.85 2.69 1.57
N ILE A 248 -4.75 1.91 1.51
CA ILE A 248 -4.72 0.64 0.77
C ILE A 248 -5.27 -0.46 1.67
N LEU A 249 -6.47 -0.92 1.33
CA LEU A 249 -7.17 -2.01 2.01
C LEU A 249 -6.87 -3.36 1.36
N GLY A 250 -6.02 -4.16 1.99
CA GLY A 250 -5.79 -5.57 1.60
C GLY A 250 -6.81 -6.49 2.27
N THR A 251 -7.66 -7.15 1.48
CA THR A 251 -8.65 -8.11 2.00
C THR A 251 -9.02 -9.19 0.97
N ASN A 252 -9.41 -10.36 1.47
CA ASN A 252 -9.96 -11.47 0.68
C ASN A 252 -11.46 -11.68 0.99
N ASN A 253 -12.10 -10.76 1.71
CA ASN A 253 -13.49 -10.87 2.12
C ASN A 253 -14.27 -9.63 1.64
N PRO A 254 -15.27 -9.80 0.76
CA PRO A 254 -16.11 -8.70 0.27
C PRO A 254 -16.79 -7.89 1.39
N LYS A 255 -17.15 -8.56 2.49
CA LYS A 255 -17.75 -7.89 3.66
C LYS A 255 -16.84 -6.80 4.23
N HIS A 256 -15.51 -7.02 4.26
CA HIS A 256 -14.57 -6.01 4.73
C HIS A 256 -14.51 -4.78 3.82
N ILE A 257 -14.75 -4.95 2.49
CA ILE A 257 -14.84 -3.83 1.56
C ILE A 257 -16.08 -2.98 1.90
N TRP A 258 -17.22 -3.65 2.09
CA TRP A 258 -18.47 -3.01 2.48
C TRP A 258 -18.32 -2.25 3.80
N GLU A 259 -17.79 -2.90 4.83
CA GLU A 259 -17.55 -2.28 6.15
C GLU A 259 -16.63 -1.06 6.04
N ALA A 260 -15.59 -1.13 5.21
CA ALA A 260 -14.65 -0.04 5.00
C ALA A 260 -15.30 1.18 4.34
N VAL A 261 -16.16 0.95 3.35
CA VAL A 261 -16.92 2.02 2.68
C VAL A 261 -17.92 2.67 3.65
N GLN A 262 -18.58 1.89 4.52
CA GLN A 262 -19.46 2.46 5.55
C GLN A 262 -18.67 3.38 6.50
N ILE A 263 -17.48 2.94 6.94
CA ILE A 263 -16.60 3.73 7.82
C ILE A 263 -16.13 5.01 7.10
N GLU A 264 -15.83 4.94 5.80
CA GLU A 264 -15.47 6.11 5.00
C GLU A 264 -16.62 7.09 4.86
N SER A 265 -17.85 6.59 4.71
CA SER A 265 -19.07 7.41 4.54
C SER A 265 -19.56 8.03 5.85
N ASP A 266 -19.18 7.47 7.00
CA ASP A 266 -19.49 8.07 8.29
C ASP A 266 -18.88 9.47 8.35
N LYS A 267 -19.74 10.51 8.45
CA LYS A 267 -19.31 11.89 8.71
C LYS A 267 -18.70 11.92 10.11
N LEU A 268 -17.40 11.66 10.18
CA LEU A 268 -16.68 11.68 11.46
C LEU A 268 -16.80 13.07 12.08
N ASN A 269 -17.23 13.09 13.33
CA ASN A 269 -17.06 14.27 14.17
C ASN A 269 -15.55 14.60 14.18
N PRO A 270 -15.12 15.84 13.83
CA PRO A 270 -13.72 16.25 13.88
C PRO A 270 -13.05 15.98 15.23
N GLU A 271 -13.82 15.95 16.32
CA GLU A 271 -13.31 15.62 17.67
C GLU A 271 -12.90 14.15 17.80
N ALA A 272 -13.55 13.22 17.06
CA ALA A 272 -13.14 11.81 17.02
C ALA A 272 -11.81 11.62 16.29
N LEU A 273 -11.44 12.53 15.38
CA LEU A 273 -10.16 12.54 14.67
C LEU A 273 -9.00 13.01 15.57
N ASN A 274 -9.26 13.85 16.56
CA ASN A 274 -8.25 14.34 17.49
C ASN A 274 -7.63 13.23 18.37
N ILE A 275 -8.31 12.08 18.51
CA ILE A 275 -7.84 10.94 19.29
C ILE A 275 -6.59 10.29 18.67
N TYR A 276 -6.38 10.45 17.36
CA TYR A 276 -5.30 9.80 16.59
C TYR A 276 -4.28 10.78 16.01
N ARG A 277 -4.19 12.01 16.56
CA ARG A 277 -3.17 12.96 16.10
C ARG A 277 -1.78 12.38 16.31
N TYR A 278 -0.99 12.41 15.26
CA TYR A 278 0.38 11.91 15.15
C TYR A 278 1.26 12.27 16.35
N GLU A 279 1.13 13.49 16.85
CA GLU A 279 1.97 14.02 17.91
C GLU A 279 1.66 13.43 19.28
N GLU A 280 0.41 13.16 19.61
CA GLU A 280 0.04 12.65 20.92
C GLU A 280 0.40 11.18 21.15
N LEU A 281 0.23 10.33 20.14
CA LEU A 281 0.59 8.91 20.24
C LEU A 281 2.10 8.69 20.12
N TYR A 282 2.79 9.55 19.37
CA TYR A 282 4.23 9.46 19.16
C TYR A 282 5.04 10.05 20.35
N THR A 283 4.57 11.15 20.97
CA THR A 283 5.26 11.83 22.08
C THR A 283 5.02 11.17 23.42
N ARG A 284 3.89 10.49 23.63
CA ARG A 284 3.56 9.88 24.94
C ARG A 284 4.35 8.61 25.26
N LYS A 285 4.91 7.93 24.27
CA LYS A 285 5.79 6.77 24.47
C LYS A 285 6.92 6.83 23.47
N SER A 286 8.14 6.99 23.96
CA SER A 286 9.37 6.84 23.17
C SER A 286 9.39 5.47 22.52
N LEU A 287 8.72 5.36 21.37
CA LEU A 287 8.84 4.19 20.51
C LEU A 287 10.26 4.24 19.93
N PRO A 288 11.03 3.16 20.00
CA PRO A 288 12.35 3.15 19.40
C PRO A 288 12.22 3.56 17.92
N GLU A 289 13.13 4.40 17.45
CA GLU A 289 13.23 4.73 16.04
C GLU A 289 13.34 3.43 15.26
N TRP A 290 12.33 3.17 14.43
CA TRP A 290 12.39 2.08 13.50
C TRP A 290 13.31 2.48 12.39
N GLY A 291 14.53 2.04 12.53
CA GLY A 291 15.50 2.10 11.46
C GLY A 291 14.97 1.36 10.23
N ALA A 292 15.25 1.93 9.11
CA ALA A 292 15.13 1.54 7.73
C ALA A 292 15.45 0.05 7.41
N HIS A 293 14.74 -0.90 7.98
CA HIS A 293 15.00 -2.33 7.76
C HIS A 293 13.83 -3.07 7.13
N ILE A 294 12.96 -2.37 6.42
CA ILE A 294 11.97 -2.99 5.54
C ILE A 294 12.32 -2.56 4.12
N GLY A 295 13.39 -3.16 3.59
CA GLY A 295 13.71 -3.16 2.17
C GLY A 295 13.09 -4.38 1.51
#